data_95b9ba7f46b2eeb594e7b54b7d330c29
#
_entry.id   95b9ba7f46b2eeb594e7b54b7d330c29
#
_cell.length_a   1.000
_cell.length_b   1.000
_cell.length_c   1.000
_cell.angle_alpha   90.00
_cell.angle_beta   90.00
_cell.angle_gamma   90.00
#
_symmetry.space_group_name_H-M   'P 1'
#
loop_
_entity.id
_entity.type
_entity.pdbx_description
1 polymer ?
#
loop_
_entity_poly.entity_id
_entity_poly.type
_entity_poly.pdbx_seq_one_letter_code
_entity_poly.pdbx_strand_id
1 'polypeptide(L)'
;AMNTSMTRINGVYERDLGVRMEIVEDNEQVIFLDASTDGITDGSAGTMISQVQNICDTTIGDANYDIGHIFSIGGSGLASLGVVCNSGSKARGVTGISTPLGDPYDIDYVSHEMGHQFGAYHTQNNSCNRNPSTAVEPGSASTIMGYAGICPPNVQSNSDDHFHSVSIAEMWNRIETTASCASTTSTGNSAPVITEGSDYSIPKSTPFVLRGIASDIDSEDVLSYNWEQIDNEIATMPPSSTS
;
A
#
# COMPACT_ATOMS: atom_id res chain seq x y z
N ALA A 1 -0.21 3.22 -20.60
CA ALA A 1 0.63 2.96 -19.43
C ALA A 1 -0.17 3.25 -18.15
N MET A 2 -0.49 4.52 -17.80
CA MET A 2 -1.18 4.88 -16.54
C MET A 2 -2.47 4.07 -16.30
N ASN A 3 -3.38 3.95 -17.27
CA ASN A 3 -4.58 3.12 -17.14
C ASN A 3 -4.27 1.64 -16.84
N THR A 4 -3.21 1.10 -17.41
CA THR A 4 -2.78 -0.28 -17.17
C THR A 4 -2.33 -0.44 -15.72
N SER A 5 -1.47 0.46 -15.24
CA SER A 5 -1.03 0.49 -13.85
C SER A 5 -2.22 0.65 -12.88
N MET A 6 -3.12 1.61 -13.13
CA MET A 6 -4.29 1.81 -12.27
C MET A 6 -5.24 0.61 -12.27
N THR A 7 -5.39 -0.10 -13.38
CA THR A 7 -6.16 -1.36 -13.41
C THR A 7 -5.53 -2.42 -12.53
N ARG A 8 -4.20 -2.55 -12.56
CA ARG A 8 -3.47 -3.52 -11.73
C ARG A 8 -3.54 -3.17 -10.25
N ILE A 9 -3.32 -1.90 -9.92
CA ILE A 9 -3.38 -1.37 -8.55
C ILE A 9 -4.79 -1.53 -7.97
N ASN A 10 -5.82 -1.16 -8.72
CA ASN A 10 -7.21 -1.30 -8.30
C ASN A 10 -7.58 -2.77 -8.00
N GLY A 11 -7.02 -3.73 -8.75
CA GLY A 11 -7.25 -5.14 -8.44
C GLY A 11 -6.80 -5.54 -7.03
N VAL A 12 -5.77 -4.90 -6.49
CA VAL A 12 -5.32 -5.10 -5.10
C VAL A 12 -6.17 -4.30 -4.12
N TYR A 13 -6.35 -3.00 -4.37
CA TYR A 13 -7.10 -2.12 -3.48
C TYR A 13 -8.58 -2.49 -3.35
N GLU A 14 -9.21 -2.95 -4.43
CA GLU A 14 -10.59 -3.44 -4.39
C GLU A 14 -10.70 -4.74 -3.59
N ARG A 15 -9.76 -5.68 -3.78
CA ARG A 15 -9.76 -6.96 -3.08
C ARG A 15 -9.48 -6.80 -1.59
N ASP A 16 -8.47 -6.01 -1.22
CA ASP A 16 -7.96 -5.95 0.16
C ASP A 16 -8.68 -4.87 0.99
N LEU A 17 -9.15 -3.79 0.35
CA LEU A 17 -9.71 -2.62 1.01
C LEU A 17 -11.13 -2.23 0.55
N GLY A 18 -11.66 -2.85 -0.49
CA GLY A 18 -12.92 -2.39 -1.09
C GLY A 18 -12.84 -0.97 -1.65
N VAL A 19 -11.64 -0.49 -1.98
CA VAL A 19 -11.38 0.86 -2.50
C VAL A 19 -11.07 0.80 -3.98
N ARG A 20 -11.75 1.60 -4.77
CA ARG A 20 -11.48 1.82 -6.19
C ARG A 20 -11.04 3.26 -6.43
N MET A 21 -9.94 3.42 -7.10
CA MET A 21 -9.43 4.73 -7.54
C MET A 21 -9.75 4.93 -9.02
N GLU A 22 -10.33 6.08 -9.34
CA GLU A 22 -10.65 6.47 -10.72
C GLU A 22 -9.80 7.65 -11.14
N ILE A 23 -9.30 7.62 -12.38
CA ILE A 23 -8.55 8.74 -12.93
C ILE A 23 -9.55 9.88 -13.20
N VAL A 24 -9.28 11.06 -12.65
CA VAL A 24 -10.13 12.23 -12.82
C VAL A 24 -10.24 12.66 -14.29
N GLU A 25 -11.35 13.26 -14.68
CA GLU A 25 -11.67 13.61 -16.07
C GLU A 25 -10.61 14.52 -16.71
N ASP A 26 -10.09 15.48 -15.98
CA ASP A 26 -9.08 16.44 -16.45
C ASP A 26 -7.62 15.99 -16.28
N ASN A 27 -7.38 14.73 -16.02
CA ASN A 27 -6.02 14.20 -15.75
C ASN A 27 -5.03 14.43 -16.91
N GLU A 28 -5.49 14.53 -18.15
CA GLU A 28 -4.60 14.81 -19.27
C GLU A 28 -3.89 16.16 -19.16
N GLN A 29 -4.42 17.12 -18.40
CA GLN A 29 -3.79 18.43 -18.18
C GLN A 29 -2.52 18.35 -17.33
N VAL A 30 -2.31 17.23 -16.62
CA VAL A 30 -1.12 16.97 -15.79
C VAL A 30 -0.24 15.87 -16.38
N ILE A 31 -0.44 15.50 -17.64
CA ILE A 31 0.43 14.61 -18.40
C ILE A 31 1.39 15.45 -19.23
N PHE A 32 2.65 15.47 -18.81
CA PHE A 32 3.67 16.28 -19.46
C PHE A 32 4.46 15.44 -20.47
N LEU A 33 4.70 16.00 -21.66
CA LEU A 33 5.45 15.37 -22.75
C LEU A 33 6.83 16.00 -22.98
N ASP A 34 7.12 17.10 -22.28
CA ASP A 34 8.38 17.85 -22.39
C ASP A 34 8.92 18.17 -20.99
N ALA A 35 9.94 17.45 -20.59
CA ALA A 35 10.61 17.61 -19.29
C ALA A 35 11.24 19.00 -19.09
N SER A 36 11.43 19.79 -20.16
CA SER A 36 11.98 21.15 -20.02
C SER A 36 10.96 22.20 -19.59
N THR A 37 9.66 21.87 -19.65
CA THR A 37 8.54 22.79 -19.38
C THR A 37 7.53 22.28 -18.37
N ASP A 38 7.69 21.06 -17.85
CA ASP A 38 6.73 20.40 -16.96
C ASP A 38 6.75 20.95 -15.52
N GLY A 39 7.78 21.72 -15.16
CA GLY A 39 7.93 22.25 -13.79
C GLY A 39 8.32 21.18 -12.75
N ILE A 40 8.73 19.99 -13.18
CA ILE A 40 9.12 18.86 -12.33
C ILE A 40 10.65 18.72 -12.32
N THR A 41 11.22 18.46 -11.17
CA THR A 41 12.66 18.19 -11.01
C THR A 41 12.89 16.70 -11.02
N ASP A 42 13.09 16.13 -12.20
CA ASP A 42 13.33 14.71 -12.39
C ASP A 42 14.46 14.17 -11.50
N GLY A 43 14.26 12.96 -10.99
CA GLY A 43 15.24 12.25 -10.18
C GLY A 43 15.32 12.70 -8.71
N SER A 44 14.49 13.65 -8.26
CA SER A 44 14.44 14.11 -6.87
C SER A 44 13.06 13.96 -6.24
N ALA A 45 12.74 12.77 -5.69
CA ALA A 45 11.45 12.53 -5.06
C ALA A 45 11.10 13.57 -3.98
N GLY A 46 12.10 14.02 -3.18
CA GLY A 46 11.91 15.03 -2.16
C GLY A 46 11.49 16.42 -2.70
N THR A 47 11.85 16.75 -3.94
CA THR A 47 11.38 17.95 -4.62
C THR A 47 10.06 17.70 -5.33
N MET A 48 9.96 16.58 -6.06
CA MET A 48 8.78 16.19 -6.82
C MET A 48 7.52 16.10 -5.98
N ILE A 49 7.61 15.61 -4.75
CA ILE A 49 6.47 15.45 -3.83
C ILE A 49 5.77 16.77 -3.48
N SER A 50 6.48 17.89 -3.54
CA SER A 50 5.88 19.22 -3.34
C SER A 50 5.43 19.85 -4.66
N GLN A 51 6.11 19.51 -5.76
CA GLN A 51 5.76 19.98 -7.10
C GLN A 51 4.44 19.35 -7.56
N VAL A 52 4.26 18.02 -7.39
CA VAL A 52 3.01 17.35 -7.76
C VAL A 52 1.83 17.88 -6.97
N GLN A 53 2.00 18.17 -5.67
CA GLN A 53 0.94 18.80 -4.89
C GLN A 53 0.52 20.17 -5.49
N ASN A 54 1.50 21.03 -5.79
CA ASN A 54 1.21 22.33 -6.38
C ASN A 54 0.58 22.22 -7.78
N ILE A 55 1.06 21.31 -8.61
CA ILE A 55 0.53 21.07 -9.96
C ILE A 55 -0.92 20.60 -9.89
N CYS A 56 -1.23 19.62 -9.06
CA CYS A 56 -2.59 19.13 -8.88
C CYS A 56 -3.53 20.24 -8.37
N ASP A 57 -3.11 21.00 -7.36
CA ASP A 57 -3.92 22.06 -6.79
C ASP A 57 -4.19 23.21 -7.79
N THR A 58 -3.20 23.57 -8.60
CA THR A 58 -3.32 24.69 -9.53
C THR A 58 -3.97 24.34 -10.87
N THR A 59 -3.82 23.09 -11.32
CA THR A 59 -4.29 22.64 -12.63
C THR A 59 -5.63 21.94 -12.54
N ILE A 60 -5.75 20.94 -11.64
CA ILE A 60 -6.99 20.18 -11.44
C ILE A 60 -7.92 20.93 -10.46
N GLY A 61 -7.34 21.59 -9.47
CA GLY A 61 -8.05 22.22 -8.36
C GLY A 61 -8.26 21.29 -7.18
N ASP A 62 -7.95 21.77 -5.97
CA ASP A 62 -7.99 20.96 -4.75
C ASP A 62 -9.35 20.27 -4.49
N ALA A 63 -10.46 20.85 -4.94
CA ALA A 63 -11.79 20.25 -4.76
C ALA A 63 -12.12 19.11 -5.73
N ASN A 64 -11.29 18.86 -6.74
CA ASN A 64 -11.63 17.99 -7.87
C ASN A 64 -10.85 16.67 -7.89
N TYR A 65 -10.08 16.38 -6.85
CA TYR A 65 -9.39 15.10 -6.70
C TYR A 65 -9.26 14.72 -5.23
N ASP A 66 -9.11 13.43 -4.95
CA ASP A 66 -9.04 12.87 -3.60
C ASP A 66 -7.64 12.41 -3.23
N ILE A 67 -6.88 11.97 -4.22
CA ILE A 67 -5.48 11.54 -4.14
C ILE A 67 -4.76 11.97 -5.41
N GLY A 68 -3.53 12.49 -5.29
CA GLY A 68 -2.65 12.75 -6.41
C GLY A 68 -1.34 11.98 -6.24
N HIS A 69 -0.77 11.53 -7.37
CA HIS A 69 0.46 10.74 -7.37
C HIS A 69 1.21 10.92 -8.69
N ILE A 70 2.51 11.14 -8.64
CA ILE A 70 3.32 11.25 -9.85
C ILE A 70 3.91 9.90 -10.25
N PHE A 71 3.72 9.54 -11.52
CA PHE A 71 4.39 8.42 -12.18
C PHE A 71 5.58 8.95 -12.97
N SER A 72 6.80 8.56 -12.60
CA SER A 72 8.04 9.05 -13.21
C SER A 72 8.98 7.90 -13.57
N ILE A 73 10.00 8.22 -14.39
CA ILE A 73 11.09 7.31 -14.73
C ILE A 73 12.32 7.46 -13.80
N GLY A 74 12.25 8.31 -12.80
CA GLY A 74 13.33 8.55 -11.85
C GLY A 74 12.83 9.12 -10.52
N GLY A 75 13.69 9.14 -9.52
CA GLY A 75 13.39 9.73 -8.22
C GLY A 75 13.13 8.73 -7.09
N SER A 76 12.92 7.44 -7.34
CA SER A 76 12.54 6.45 -6.35
C SER A 76 11.11 6.64 -5.82
N GLY A 77 10.71 5.90 -4.77
CA GLY A 77 9.42 6.02 -4.09
C GLY A 77 9.50 7.00 -2.92
N LEU A 78 8.48 7.82 -2.75
CA LEU A 78 8.30 8.69 -1.59
C LEU A 78 6.85 9.13 -1.47
N ALA A 79 6.23 8.94 -0.32
CA ALA A 79 4.89 9.45 -0.06
C ALA A 79 4.77 10.07 1.34
N SER A 80 3.84 11.01 1.48
CA SER A 80 3.41 11.49 2.79
C SER A 80 2.36 10.54 3.37
N LEU A 81 2.47 10.28 4.66
CA LEU A 81 1.63 9.30 5.35
C LEU A 81 0.23 9.84 5.63
N GLY A 82 -0.79 9.06 5.27
CA GLY A 82 -2.19 9.32 5.61
C GLY A 82 -2.73 10.64 5.06
N VAL A 83 -2.45 10.96 3.80
CA VAL A 83 -2.79 12.26 3.20
C VAL A 83 -4.01 12.25 2.29
N VAL A 84 -4.55 11.09 1.96
CA VAL A 84 -5.79 10.98 1.15
C VAL A 84 -6.87 11.88 1.75
N CYS A 85 -7.58 12.63 0.91
CA CYS A 85 -8.57 13.66 1.25
C CYS A 85 -8.06 14.89 2.01
N ASN A 86 -6.79 14.98 2.35
CA ASN A 86 -6.25 16.15 3.06
C ASN A 86 -5.91 17.28 2.10
N SER A 87 -6.70 18.33 2.10
CA SER A 87 -6.43 19.55 1.32
C SER A 87 -4.99 20.05 1.54
N GLY A 88 -4.31 20.41 0.45
CA GLY A 88 -2.92 20.88 0.43
C GLY A 88 -1.85 19.78 0.68
N SER A 89 -2.22 18.50 0.81
CA SER A 89 -1.24 17.42 0.99
C SER A 89 -1.62 16.12 0.28
N LYS A 90 -2.82 15.98 -0.24
CA LYS A 90 -3.34 14.71 -0.80
C LYS A 90 -2.70 14.27 -2.12
N ALA A 91 -1.92 15.13 -2.78
CA ALA A 91 -1.11 14.77 -3.94
C ALA A 91 0.36 14.52 -3.59
N ARG A 92 0.70 14.33 -2.32
CA ARG A 92 2.09 14.13 -1.90
C ARG A 92 2.49 12.64 -2.01
N GLY A 93 2.60 12.14 -3.25
CA GLY A 93 3.07 10.80 -3.58
C GLY A 93 3.86 10.80 -4.89
N VAL A 94 4.97 10.07 -4.91
CA VAL A 94 5.90 9.95 -6.02
C VAL A 94 6.32 8.51 -6.20
N THR A 95 6.23 8.00 -7.41
CA THR A 95 6.86 6.74 -7.80
C THR A 95 7.64 6.94 -9.09
N GLY A 96 8.94 6.61 -9.06
CA GLY A 96 9.79 6.72 -10.23
C GLY A 96 10.90 5.68 -10.25
N ILE A 97 10.89 4.82 -11.27
CA ILE A 97 11.98 3.88 -11.57
C ILE A 97 12.30 3.91 -13.07
N SER A 98 13.52 3.50 -13.44
CA SER A 98 13.99 3.54 -14.82
C SER A 98 13.20 2.67 -15.81
N THR A 99 12.45 1.69 -15.32
CA THR A 99 11.63 0.78 -16.14
C THR A 99 10.24 0.66 -15.50
N PRO A 100 9.34 1.64 -15.72
CA PRO A 100 8.03 1.70 -15.07
C PRO A 100 7.02 0.76 -15.74
N LEU A 101 7.22 -0.55 -15.60
CA LEU A 101 6.43 -1.59 -16.27
C LEU A 101 6.20 -2.80 -15.36
N GLY A 102 4.95 -3.27 -15.32
CA GLY A 102 4.54 -4.51 -14.65
C GLY A 102 4.62 -4.46 -13.13
N ASP A 103 4.42 -5.60 -12.48
CA ASP A 103 4.34 -5.71 -11.03
C ASP A 103 5.54 -5.12 -10.26
N PRO A 104 6.80 -5.22 -10.73
CA PRO A 104 7.89 -4.50 -10.07
C PRO A 104 7.72 -2.98 -9.99
N TYR A 105 6.89 -2.40 -10.86
CA TYR A 105 6.51 -0.99 -10.79
C TYR A 105 5.16 -0.80 -10.11
N ASP A 106 4.14 -1.51 -10.59
CA ASP A 106 2.76 -1.28 -10.18
C ASP A 106 2.51 -1.72 -8.73
N ILE A 107 3.12 -2.81 -8.29
CA ILE A 107 2.94 -3.41 -6.96
C ILE A 107 4.03 -2.96 -5.99
N ASP A 108 5.32 -3.22 -6.30
CA ASP A 108 6.41 -2.97 -5.36
C ASP A 108 6.64 -1.48 -5.09
N TYR A 109 6.22 -0.59 -6.03
CA TYR A 109 6.42 0.85 -5.87
C TYR A 109 5.11 1.63 -5.84
N VAL A 110 4.27 1.61 -6.88
CA VAL A 110 3.08 2.48 -6.92
C VAL A 110 2.08 2.10 -5.82
N SER A 111 1.74 0.81 -5.69
CA SER A 111 0.83 0.36 -4.62
C SER A 111 1.41 0.61 -3.24
N HIS A 112 2.73 0.45 -3.06
CA HIS A 112 3.43 0.74 -1.81
C HIS A 112 3.32 2.23 -1.44
N GLU A 113 3.69 3.13 -2.32
CA GLU A 113 3.67 4.57 -2.04
C GLU A 113 2.24 5.11 -1.86
N MET A 114 1.28 4.61 -2.64
CA MET A 114 -0.13 4.89 -2.39
C MET A 114 -0.61 4.32 -1.05
N GLY A 115 -0.11 3.15 -0.62
CA GLY A 115 -0.36 2.59 0.71
C GLY A 115 0.04 3.56 1.82
N HIS A 116 1.19 4.23 1.69
CA HIS A 116 1.57 5.32 2.59
C HIS A 116 0.58 6.49 2.54
N GLN A 117 0.14 6.90 1.36
CA GLN A 117 -0.86 7.97 1.25
C GLN A 117 -2.18 7.59 1.95
N PHE A 118 -2.55 6.32 1.95
CA PHE A 118 -3.68 5.78 2.72
C PHE A 118 -3.37 5.57 4.21
N GLY A 119 -2.12 5.67 4.65
CA GLY A 119 -1.75 5.66 6.07
C GLY A 119 -1.00 4.42 6.55
N ALA A 120 -0.66 3.49 5.69
CA ALA A 120 0.09 2.30 6.07
C ALA A 120 1.58 2.61 6.31
N TYR A 121 2.14 2.04 7.37
CA TYR A 121 3.57 2.04 7.65
C TYR A 121 4.23 0.79 7.07
N HIS A 122 5.58 0.80 7.08
CA HIS A 122 6.36 -0.37 6.66
C HIS A 122 6.17 -1.55 7.61
N THR A 123 6.17 -2.76 7.04
CA THR A 123 5.96 -4.02 7.77
C THR A 123 7.24 -4.83 8.00
N GLN A 124 8.35 -4.50 7.28
CA GLN A 124 9.60 -5.23 7.38
C GLN A 124 10.30 -5.05 8.72
N ASN A 125 10.98 -6.10 9.17
CA ASN A 125 11.75 -6.10 10.40
C ASN A 125 13.25 -5.82 10.21
N ASN A 126 13.76 -5.74 8.97
CA ASN A 126 15.15 -5.33 8.76
C ASN A 126 15.36 -3.85 9.13
N SER A 127 16.60 -3.37 9.12
CA SER A 127 16.95 -2.01 9.59
C SER A 127 16.61 -0.88 8.60
N CYS A 128 16.11 -1.21 7.40
CA CYS A 128 15.84 -0.22 6.37
C CYS A 128 14.47 0.42 6.57
N ASN A 129 14.44 1.67 7.02
CA ASN A 129 13.21 2.43 7.28
C ASN A 129 12.16 1.67 8.12
N ARG A 130 12.64 0.83 9.05
CA ARG A 130 11.79 0.02 9.90
C ARG A 130 10.88 0.87 10.76
N ASN A 131 9.58 0.54 10.78
CA ASN A 131 8.64 1.10 11.76
C ASN A 131 8.48 0.12 12.94
N PRO A 132 8.82 0.50 14.18
CA PRO A 132 8.72 -0.41 15.32
C PRO A 132 7.31 -0.89 15.65
N SER A 133 6.29 -0.14 15.27
CA SER A 133 4.89 -0.46 15.60
C SER A 133 4.28 -1.50 14.67
N THR A 134 4.83 -1.64 13.47
CA THR A 134 4.28 -2.48 12.39
C THR A 134 5.28 -3.46 11.81
N ALA A 135 6.45 -3.63 12.45
CA ALA A 135 7.49 -4.57 12.01
C ALA A 135 7.11 -6.01 12.38
N VAL A 136 6.14 -6.55 11.67
CA VAL A 136 5.54 -7.87 11.91
C VAL A 136 6.02 -8.94 10.92
N GLU A 137 6.68 -8.53 9.84
CA GLU A 137 7.17 -9.44 8.82
C GLU A 137 8.70 -9.63 8.91
N PRO A 138 9.21 -10.87 8.82
CA PRO A 138 10.63 -11.14 8.95
C PRO A 138 11.44 -10.55 7.78
N GLY A 139 12.69 -10.13 8.09
CA GLY A 139 13.62 -9.64 7.09
C GLY A 139 13.11 -8.44 6.30
N SER A 140 13.10 -8.56 4.98
CA SER A 140 12.58 -7.53 4.06
C SER A 140 11.07 -7.55 3.90
N ALA A 141 10.36 -8.44 4.58
CA ALA A 141 8.95 -8.73 4.36
C ALA A 141 8.65 -9.35 2.99
N SER A 142 7.40 -9.70 2.77
CA SER A 142 6.89 -10.22 1.49
C SER A 142 5.67 -9.49 0.97
N THR A 143 4.96 -8.73 1.82
CA THR A 143 3.78 -7.99 1.40
C THR A 143 4.10 -6.60 0.87
N ILE A 144 3.12 -5.91 0.31
CA ILE A 144 3.29 -4.64 -0.42
C ILE A 144 4.00 -3.57 0.43
N MET A 145 3.69 -3.43 1.73
CA MET A 145 4.32 -2.42 2.58
C MET A 145 5.71 -2.82 3.10
N GLY A 146 6.22 -3.96 2.65
CA GLY A 146 7.58 -4.40 2.90
C GLY A 146 8.62 -3.87 1.93
N TYR A 147 9.88 -4.30 2.11
CA TYR A 147 11.03 -3.95 1.29
C TYR A 147 11.62 -5.17 0.57
N ALA A 148 10.76 -6.06 0.05
CA ALA A 148 11.18 -7.23 -0.71
C ALA A 148 12.15 -6.83 -1.84
N GLY A 149 13.30 -7.49 -1.90
CA GLY A 149 14.34 -7.23 -2.91
C GLY A 149 15.18 -5.96 -2.70
N ILE A 150 14.83 -5.09 -1.76
CA ILE A 150 15.49 -3.77 -1.60
C ILE A 150 16.59 -3.81 -0.54
N CYS A 151 16.35 -4.49 0.58
CA CYS A 151 17.25 -4.41 1.73
C CYS A 151 17.43 -5.76 2.43
N PRO A 152 18.68 -6.23 2.64
CA PRO A 152 18.92 -7.51 3.30
C PRO A 152 18.57 -7.47 4.81
N PRO A 153 18.26 -8.65 5.41
CA PRO A 153 18.12 -9.94 4.74
C PRO A 153 16.83 -10.01 3.91
N ASN A 154 16.99 -10.31 2.62
CA ASN A 154 15.84 -10.44 1.73
C ASN A 154 15.12 -11.76 1.92
N VAL A 155 13.80 -11.70 2.02
CA VAL A 155 12.91 -12.87 2.01
C VAL A 155 12.66 -13.31 0.56
N GLN A 156 12.37 -12.34 -0.32
CA GLN A 156 12.14 -12.55 -1.74
C GLN A 156 12.50 -11.29 -2.55
N SER A 157 12.47 -11.40 -3.88
CA SER A 157 12.94 -10.33 -4.77
C SER A 157 11.90 -9.26 -5.08
N ASN A 158 10.61 -9.59 -4.99
CA ASN A 158 9.48 -8.70 -5.24
C ASN A 158 8.39 -8.98 -4.22
N SER A 159 7.51 -8.03 -4.01
CA SER A 159 6.37 -8.20 -3.11
C SER A 159 5.32 -9.15 -3.69
N ASP A 160 4.66 -9.90 -2.83
CA ASP A 160 3.38 -10.53 -3.14
C ASP A 160 2.31 -9.42 -3.27
N ASP A 161 1.35 -9.61 -4.15
CA ASP A 161 0.38 -8.58 -4.52
C ASP A 161 -0.77 -8.40 -3.51
N HIS A 162 -0.45 -8.35 -2.22
CA HIS A 162 -1.44 -8.09 -1.17
C HIS A 162 -0.87 -7.24 -0.03
N PHE A 163 -1.77 -6.58 0.70
CA PHE A 163 -1.42 -5.88 1.92
C PHE A 163 -1.51 -6.81 3.12
N HIS A 164 -0.55 -6.73 4.03
CA HIS A 164 -0.62 -7.40 5.33
C HIS A 164 -1.81 -6.86 6.15
N SER A 165 -2.41 -7.69 7.00
CA SER A 165 -3.56 -7.31 7.85
C SER A 165 -3.30 -6.06 8.70
N VAL A 166 -2.07 -5.86 9.18
CA VAL A 166 -1.71 -4.64 9.92
C VAL A 166 -1.82 -3.40 9.04
N SER A 167 -1.37 -3.48 7.79
CA SER A 167 -1.47 -2.37 6.81
C SER A 167 -2.93 -2.10 6.45
N ILE A 168 -3.73 -3.15 6.24
CA ILE A 168 -5.18 -3.03 6.00
C ILE A 168 -5.85 -2.30 7.17
N ALA A 169 -5.53 -2.67 8.41
CA ALA A 169 -6.09 -2.03 9.59
C ALA A 169 -5.72 -0.53 9.70
N GLU A 170 -4.47 -0.16 9.38
CA GLU A 170 -4.04 1.24 9.37
C GLU A 170 -4.76 2.05 8.29
N MET A 171 -4.84 1.52 7.06
CA MET A 171 -5.53 2.17 5.94
C MET A 171 -7.03 2.29 6.17
N TRP A 172 -7.68 1.25 6.73
CA TRP A 172 -9.10 1.30 7.10
C TRP A 172 -9.38 2.34 8.18
N ASN A 173 -8.53 2.41 9.20
CA ASN A 173 -8.67 3.45 10.22
C ASN A 173 -8.61 4.86 9.59
N ARG A 174 -7.74 5.07 8.59
CA ARG A 174 -7.67 6.32 7.85
C ARG A 174 -8.93 6.59 7.04
N ILE A 175 -9.43 5.58 6.30
CA ILE A 175 -10.62 5.68 5.46
C ILE A 175 -11.84 6.03 6.32
N GLU A 176 -12.06 5.33 7.42
CA GLU A 176 -13.23 5.52 8.27
C GLU A 176 -13.22 6.83 9.07
N THR A 177 -12.03 7.30 9.48
CA THR A 177 -11.96 8.44 10.41
C THR A 177 -11.74 9.78 9.74
N THR A 178 -11.00 9.82 8.64
CA THR A 178 -10.52 11.09 8.08
C THR A 178 -10.60 11.22 6.55
N ALA A 179 -10.71 10.12 5.82
CA ALA A 179 -10.81 10.15 4.36
C ALA A 179 -12.27 10.28 3.89
N SER A 180 -12.93 11.37 4.23
CA SER A 180 -14.37 11.59 4.00
C SER A 180 -14.71 12.15 2.61
N CYS A 181 -13.73 12.25 1.69
CA CYS A 181 -13.96 12.82 0.35
C CYS A 181 -14.53 11.79 -0.64
N ALA A 182 -14.29 10.49 -0.39
CA ALA A 182 -14.69 9.43 -1.29
C ALA A 182 -16.21 9.22 -1.36
N SER A 183 -16.68 8.80 -2.53
CA SER A 183 -18.07 8.32 -2.71
C SER A 183 -18.17 6.88 -2.21
N THR A 184 -19.19 6.58 -1.41
CA THR A 184 -19.47 5.24 -0.90
C THR A 184 -20.61 4.59 -1.68
N THR A 185 -20.40 3.36 -2.14
CA THR A 185 -21.44 2.54 -2.79
C THR A 185 -21.61 1.24 -2.02
N SER A 186 -22.85 0.90 -1.65
CA SER A 186 -23.12 -0.40 -1.04
C SER A 186 -22.90 -1.52 -2.05
N THR A 187 -22.08 -2.49 -1.71
CA THR A 187 -21.90 -3.71 -2.50
C THR A 187 -23.05 -4.69 -2.29
N GLY A 188 -23.80 -4.56 -1.20
CA GLY A 188 -24.81 -5.53 -0.77
C GLY A 188 -24.20 -6.80 -0.16
N ASN A 189 -22.88 -6.90 -0.11
CA ASN A 189 -22.15 -8.01 0.46
C ASN A 189 -22.00 -7.86 1.98
N SER A 190 -22.03 -8.98 2.69
CA SER A 190 -21.82 -9.05 4.14
C SER A 190 -20.39 -9.56 4.43
N ALA A 191 -19.79 -9.09 5.49
CA ALA A 191 -18.49 -9.62 5.90
C ALA A 191 -18.62 -11.05 6.48
N PRO A 192 -17.68 -11.96 6.18
CA PRO A 192 -17.68 -13.28 6.78
C PRO A 192 -17.52 -13.22 8.29
N VAL A 193 -18.15 -14.15 8.99
CA VAL A 193 -18.06 -14.29 10.46
C VAL A 193 -17.03 -15.36 10.80
N ILE A 194 -15.96 -14.95 11.45
CA ILE A 194 -14.91 -15.85 11.92
C ILE A 194 -15.32 -16.44 13.27
N THR A 195 -15.20 -17.76 13.39
CA THR A 195 -15.33 -18.43 14.69
C THR A 195 -13.98 -18.33 15.41
N GLU A 196 -13.95 -17.59 16.51
CA GLU A 196 -12.76 -17.45 17.33
C GLU A 196 -12.27 -18.82 17.82
N GLY A 197 -10.97 -19.06 17.69
CA GLY A 197 -10.30 -20.22 18.28
C GLY A 197 -10.02 -20.00 19.77
N SER A 198 -9.61 -21.05 20.46
CA SER A 198 -9.11 -20.95 21.83
C SER A 198 -7.63 -20.59 21.84
N ASP A 199 -7.19 -19.90 22.87
CA ASP A 199 -5.76 -19.70 23.14
C ASP A 199 -5.09 -21.03 23.50
N TYR A 200 -3.87 -21.23 23.02
CA TYR A 200 -3.08 -22.43 23.27
C TYR A 200 -1.75 -22.09 23.94
N SER A 201 -1.44 -22.81 25.00
CA SER A 201 -0.08 -22.82 25.58
C SER A 201 0.63 -24.09 25.17
N ILE A 202 1.69 -23.97 24.39
CA ILE A 202 2.48 -25.09 23.88
C ILE A 202 3.94 -24.96 24.31
N PRO A 203 4.67 -26.07 24.56
CA PRO A 203 6.11 -26.00 24.80
C PRO A 203 6.85 -25.42 23.59
N LYS A 204 7.97 -24.75 23.85
CA LYS A 204 8.87 -24.28 22.79
C LYS A 204 9.23 -25.42 21.82
N SER A 205 9.26 -25.11 20.53
CA SER A 205 9.58 -26.07 19.45
C SER A 205 8.55 -27.20 19.26
N THR A 206 7.32 -27.01 19.72
CA THR A 206 6.23 -27.94 19.45
C THR A 206 5.61 -27.60 18.09
N PRO A 207 5.57 -28.56 17.14
CA PRO A 207 4.78 -28.36 15.91
C PRO A 207 3.30 -28.19 16.22
N PHE A 208 2.63 -27.28 15.52
CA PHE A 208 1.20 -27.05 15.68
C PHE A 208 0.52 -26.79 14.33
N VAL A 209 -0.79 -26.88 14.30
CA VAL A 209 -1.62 -26.58 13.13
C VAL A 209 -2.67 -25.57 13.56
N LEU A 210 -2.72 -24.45 12.85
CA LEU A 210 -3.80 -23.49 12.98
C LEU A 210 -4.96 -23.88 12.05
N ARG A 211 -6.19 -23.77 12.54
CA ARG A 211 -7.40 -24.04 11.77
C ARG A 211 -8.34 -22.84 11.88
N GLY A 212 -8.65 -22.22 10.75
CA GLY A 212 -9.68 -21.20 10.66
C GLY A 212 -11.04 -21.82 10.34
N ILE A 213 -12.08 -21.32 10.97
CA ILE A 213 -13.47 -21.61 10.66
C ILE A 213 -14.20 -20.30 10.49
N ALA A 214 -14.85 -20.11 9.35
CA ALA A 214 -15.68 -18.95 9.10
C ALA A 214 -16.97 -19.37 8.39
N SER A 215 -17.98 -18.54 8.45
CA SER A 215 -19.23 -18.67 7.72
C SER A 215 -19.60 -17.34 7.08
N ASP A 216 -20.26 -17.39 5.94
CA ASP A 216 -20.82 -16.23 5.28
C ASP A 216 -22.32 -16.42 5.11
N ILE A 217 -23.08 -15.33 5.22
CA ILE A 217 -24.54 -15.33 4.98
C ILE A 217 -24.85 -15.26 3.47
N ASP A 218 -23.91 -14.75 2.69
CA ASP A 218 -24.01 -14.64 1.24
C ASP A 218 -23.60 -16.00 0.62
N SER A 219 -24.59 -16.82 0.29
CA SER A 219 -24.42 -18.24 -0.03
C SER A 219 -23.60 -18.53 -1.30
N GLU A 220 -23.40 -17.53 -2.14
CA GLU A 220 -22.60 -17.64 -3.38
C GLU A 220 -21.12 -17.31 -3.14
N ASP A 221 -20.76 -16.79 -1.97
CA ASP A 221 -19.41 -16.43 -1.66
C ASP A 221 -18.54 -17.65 -1.34
N VAL A 222 -17.32 -17.63 -1.84
CA VAL A 222 -16.31 -18.66 -1.60
C VAL A 222 -15.25 -18.11 -0.65
N LEU A 223 -15.22 -18.61 0.57
CA LEU A 223 -14.25 -18.18 1.57
C LEU A 223 -12.85 -18.70 1.26
N SER A 224 -11.87 -17.82 1.39
CA SER A 224 -10.45 -18.14 1.44
C SER A 224 -9.87 -17.72 2.79
N TYR A 225 -8.74 -18.30 3.17
CA TYR A 225 -8.12 -18.07 4.47
C TYR A 225 -6.67 -17.68 4.28
N ASN A 226 -6.25 -16.59 4.93
CA ASN A 226 -4.86 -16.19 5.04
C ASN A 226 -4.45 -16.17 6.53
N TRP A 227 -3.21 -16.55 6.82
CA TRP A 227 -2.67 -16.57 8.16
C TRP A 227 -1.45 -15.65 8.22
N GLU A 228 -1.52 -14.65 9.03
CA GLU A 228 -0.46 -13.66 9.21
C GLU A 228 -0.12 -13.50 10.69
N GLN A 229 1.17 -13.35 10.99
CA GLN A 229 1.64 -13.03 12.32
C GLN A 229 1.53 -11.51 12.53
N ILE A 230 0.97 -11.08 13.65
CA ILE A 230 0.79 -9.66 13.99
C ILE A 230 1.64 -9.21 15.18
N ASP A 231 2.44 -10.09 15.76
CA ASP A 231 3.37 -9.73 16.85
C ASP A 231 4.56 -8.96 16.27
N ASN A 232 4.88 -7.82 16.90
CA ASN A 232 6.03 -7.03 16.49
C ASN A 232 7.33 -7.78 16.74
N GLU A 233 8.15 -7.86 15.72
CA GLU A 233 9.47 -8.48 15.79
C GLU A 233 10.49 -7.56 16.49
N ILE A 234 11.49 -8.16 17.13
CA ILE A 234 12.61 -7.41 17.67
C ILE A 234 13.52 -6.88 16.55
N ALA A 235 14.11 -5.71 16.74
CA ALA A 235 14.89 -5.01 15.70
C ALA A 235 16.14 -5.74 15.21
N THR A 236 16.61 -6.75 15.92
CA THR A 236 17.73 -7.60 15.53
C THR A 236 17.24 -9.00 15.26
N MET A 237 17.10 -9.32 13.98
CA MET A 237 16.83 -10.70 13.55
C MET A 237 18.03 -11.59 13.90
N PRO A 238 17.86 -12.72 14.56
CA PRO A 238 18.90 -13.73 14.63
C PRO A 238 19.33 -14.12 13.19
N PRO A 239 20.62 -14.37 12.92
CA PRO A 239 21.08 -14.75 11.59
C PRO A 239 20.43 -16.02 11.02
N SER A 240 19.70 -16.75 11.85
CA SER A 240 19.03 -18.01 11.51
C SER A 240 17.50 -17.91 11.47
N SER A 241 16.88 -16.74 11.60
CA SER A 241 15.44 -16.62 11.47
C SER A 241 15.02 -16.48 10.01
N THR A 242 15.40 -17.44 9.21
CA THR A 242 14.56 -17.84 8.09
C THR A 242 13.47 -18.69 8.73
N SER A 243 12.32 -18.06 8.98
CA SER A 243 11.03 -18.64 9.41
C SER A 243 11.04 -20.10 9.78
#